data_c8afd6c23ab297b3700a7af90acedb16
#
_entry.id   c8afd6c23ab297b3700a7af90acedb16
#
_cell.length_a   1.000
_cell.length_b   1.000
_cell.length_c   1.000
_cell.angle_alpha   90.00
_cell.angle_beta   90.00
_cell.angle_gamma   90.00
#
_symmetry.space_group_name_H-M   'P 1'
#
loop_
_entity.id
_entity.type
_entity.pdbx_description
1 polymer ?
#
loop_
_entity_poly.entity_id
_entity_poly.type
_entity_poly.pdbx_seq_one_letter_code
_entity_poly.pdbx_strand_id
1 'polypeptide(L)'
;MTHARKPRRNKRFHPSIPRLPMTGALRDRIATHMHGAFAALRLSPSAEAFDALANIVNMVGLTVQHDPAFLQQYLLINGAARTMNQIGAKVEAGLALRDHEIASLTVAVSAIDDILPRIDVARLFINEHIAVALVRAGQTTGA
;
A
#
# COMPACT_ATOMS: atom_id res chain seq x y z
N MET A 1 -15.41 44.90 -36.54
CA MET A 1 -14.49 43.81 -36.20
C MET A 1 -15.02 43.10 -34.94
N THR A 2 -15.58 41.96 -35.10
CA THR A 2 -16.03 41.13 -34.00
C THR A 2 -14.85 40.33 -33.49
N HIS A 3 -14.35 40.67 -32.30
CA HIS A 3 -13.40 39.84 -31.62
C HIS A 3 -14.09 38.54 -31.18
N ALA A 4 -13.79 37.44 -31.86
CA ALA A 4 -14.23 36.14 -31.42
C ALA A 4 -13.67 35.90 -30.00
N ARG A 5 -14.53 35.90 -28.99
CA ARG A 5 -14.15 35.45 -27.65
C ARG A 5 -13.74 33.99 -27.74
N LYS A 6 -12.46 33.71 -27.47
CA LYS A 6 -12.00 32.34 -27.27
C LYS A 6 -12.92 31.68 -26.24
N PRO A 7 -13.49 30.49 -26.54
CA PRO A 7 -14.28 29.80 -25.54
C PRO A 7 -13.42 29.62 -24.29
N ARG A 8 -13.88 30.13 -23.17
CA ARG A 8 -13.25 29.85 -21.89
C ARG A 8 -13.26 28.33 -21.74
N ARG A 9 -12.09 27.72 -21.79
CA ARG A 9 -11.95 26.33 -21.33
C ARG A 9 -12.58 26.26 -19.95
N ASN A 10 -13.71 25.60 -19.84
CA ASN A 10 -14.25 25.20 -18.56
C ASN A 10 -13.15 24.38 -17.89
N LYS A 11 -12.38 25.01 -17.01
CA LYS A 11 -11.52 24.27 -16.09
C LYS A 11 -12.48 23.40 -15.30
N ARG A 12 -12.51 22.11 -15.64
CA ARG A 12 -13.22 21.16 -14.81
C ARG A 12 -12.67 21.34 -13.40
N PHE A 13 -13.54 21.80 -12.51
CA PHE A 13 -13.19 21.90 -11.11
C PHE A 13 -13.08 20.48 -10.58
N HIS A 14 -11.84 20.00 -10.50
CA HIS A 14 -11.55 18.83 -9.70
C HIS A 14 -11.31 19.36 -8.29
N PRO A 15 -12.22 19.09 -7.34
CA PRO A 15 -11.94 19.44 -5.96
C PRO A 15 -10.66 18.71 -5.58
N SER A 16 -9.59 19.48 -5.38
CA SER A 16 -8.35 18.94 -4.85
C SER A 16 -8.69 18.40 -3.46
N ILE A 17 -8.50 17.10 -3.24
CA ILE A 17 -8.61 16.49 -1.93
C ILE A 17 -7.58 17.19 -1.05
N PRO A 18 -8.00 17.84 0.05
CA PRO A 18 -7.06 18.51 0.93
C PRO A 18 -6.08 17.47 1.50
N ARG A 19 -4.80 17.83 1.53
CA ARG A 19 -3.79 17.01 2.19
C ARG A 19 -4.07 16.94 3.69
N LEU A 20 -4.06 15.72 4.22
CA LEU A 20 -4.13 15.48 5.66
C LEU A 20 -2.80 14.90 6.13
N PRO A 21 -2.10 15.57 7.05
CA PRO A 21 -0.84 15.07 7.57
C PRO A 21 -1.05 13.81 8.41
N MET A 22 -0.07 12.92 8.36
CA MET A 22 -0.04 11.73 9.21
C MET A 22 0.16 12.16 10.66
N THR A 23 -0.73 11.70 11.55
CA THR A 23 -0.56 11.87 12.99
C THR A 23 0.33 10.77 13.57
N GLY A 24 1.00 11.03 14.69
CA GLY A 24 1.79 10.01 15.38
C GLY A 24 0.94 8.81 15.83
N ALA A 25 -0.27 9.08 16.31
CA ALA A 25 -1.19 8.02 16.74
C ALA A 25 -1.62 7.09 15.59
N LEU A 26 -1.94 7.65 14.42
CA LEU A 26 -2.33 6.86 13.26
C LEU A 26 -1.14 6.07 12.70
N ARG A 27 0.03 6.71 12.60
CA ARG A 27 1.27 6.04 12.20
C ARG A 27 1.55 4.83 13.08
N ASP A 28 1.48 4.99 14.39
CA ASP A 28 1.76 3.93 15.33
C ASP A 28 0.74 2.79 15.22
N ARG A 29 -0.52 3.09 14.97
CA ARG A 29 -1.56 2.05 14.73
C ARG A 29 -1.28 1.26 13.48
N ILE A 30 -0.95 1.91 12.38
CA ILE A 30 -0.63 1.24 11.10
C ILE A 30 0.63 0.40 11.27
N ALA A 31 1.69 0.96 11.84
CA ALA A 31 2.95 0.26 12.07
C ALA A 31 2.77 -0.95 12.98
N THR A 32 2.07 -0.82 14.09
CA THR A 32 1.79 -1.92 15.02
C THR A 32 1.01 -3.04 14.33
N HIS A 33 -0.01 -2.70 13.55
CA HIS A 33 -0.80 -3.67 12.81
C HIS A 33 0.03 -4.38 11.74
N MET A 34 0.85 -3.64 11.01
CA MET A 34 1.75 -4.18 9.99
C MET A 34 2.80 -5.13 10.56
N HIS A 35 3.50 -4.69 11.60
CA HIS A 35 4.52 -5.52 12.25
C HIS A 35 3.91 -6.75 12.93
N GLY A 36 2.75 -6.61 13.53
CA GLY A 36 2.02 -7.73 14.12
C GLY A 36 1.60 -8.77 13.08
N ALA A 37 1.06 -8.33 11.96
CA ALA A 37 0.69 -9.21 10.85
C ALA A 37 1.92 -9.92 10.25
N PHE A 38 3.01 -9.19 10.07
CA PHE A 38 4.25 -9.76 9.53
C PHE A 38 4.87 -10.78 10.50
N ALA A 39 4.92 -10.48 11.79
CA ALA A 39 5.40 -11.42 12.80
C ALA A 39 4.54 -12.70 12.84
N ALA A 40 3.23 -12.56 12.79
CA ALA A 40 2.31 -13.71 12.75
C ALA A 40 2.54 -14.54 11.48
N LEU A 41 2.73 -13.90 10.33
CA LEU A 41 2.98 -14.59 9.07
C LEU A 41 4.29 -15.38 9.08
N ARG A 42 5.31 -14.88 9.77
CA ARG A 42 6.60 -15.57 9.93
C ARG A 42 6.53 -16.76 10.88
N LEU A 43 5.80 -16.62 11.97
CA LEU A 43 5.75 -17.62 13.05
C LEU A 43 4.71 -18.71 12.79
N SER A 44 3.55 -18.32 12.28
CA SER A 44 2.42 -19.21 12.04
C SER A 44 1.61 -18.69 10.87
N PRO A 45 2.02 -19.03 9.61
CA PRO A 45 1.34 -18.53 8.43
C PRO A 45 -0.16 -18.82 8.45
N SER A 46 -0.96 -17.77 8.23
CA SER A 46 -2.41 -17.86 8.17
C SER A 46 -2.96 -16.89 7.13
N ALA A 47 -4.14 -17.20 6.60
CA ALA A 47 -4.83 -16.30 5.67
C ALA A 47 -5.12 -14.94 6.32
N GLU A 48 -5.47 -14.91 7.59
CA GLU A 48 -5.74 -13.67 8.32
C GLU A 48 -4.52 -12.76 8.39
N ALA A 49 -3.36 -13.28 8.78
CA ALA A 49 -2.11 -12.52 8.83
C ALA A 49 -1.68 -12.07 7.43
N PHE A 50 -1.84 -12.91 6.44
CA PHE A 50 -1.56 -12.59 5.04
C PHE A 50 -2.43 -11.43 4.55
N ASP A 51 -3.73 -11.51 4.74
CA ASP A 51 -4.68 -10.49 4.29
C ASP A 51 -4.42 -9.15 4.99
N ALA A 52 -4.12 -9.17 6.29
CA ALA A 52 -3.78 -7.96 7.04
C ALA A 52 -2.54 -7.26 6.48
N LEU A 53 -1.47 -8.00 6.20
CA LEU A 53 -0.26 -7.44 5.60
C LEU A 53 -0.50 -7.00 4.15
N ALA A 54 -1.22 -7.79 3.36
CA ALA A 54 -1.55 -7.46 1.98
C ALA A 54 -2.37 -6.17 1.86
N ASN A 55 -3.31 -5.95 2.76
CA ASN A 55 -4.09 -4.71 2.80
C ASN A 55 -3.18 -3.48 3.00
N ILE A 56 -2.22 -3.55 3.90
CA ILE A 56 -1.30 -2.45 4.16
C ILE A 56 -0.36 -2.22 2.97
N VAL A 57 0.22 -3.29 2.43
CA VAL A 57 1.09 -3.21 1.26
C VAL A 57 0.36 -2.60 0.07
N ASN A 58 -0.88 -3.02 -0.19
CA ASN A 58 -1.70 -2.49 -1.27
C ASN A 58 -2.06 -1.01 -1.04
N MET A 59 -2.52 -0.68 0.16
CA MET A 59 -2.94 0.67 0.52
C MET A 59 -1.79 1.67 0.38
N VAL A 60 -0.62 1.34 0.92
CA VAL A 60 0.56 2.20 0.83
C VAL A 60 1.10 2.24 -0.60
N GLY A 61 1.19 1.10 -1.27
CA GLY A 61 1.64 1.01 -2.66
C GLY A 61 0.80 1.86 -3.60
N LEU A 62 -0.53 1.79 -3.51
CA LEU A 62 -1.44 2.63 -4.30
C LEU A 62 -1.28 4.12 -4.00
N THR A 63 -0.98 4.46 -2.75
CA THR A 63 -0.83 5.85 -2.34
C THR A 63 0.44 6.49 -2.91
N VAL A 64 1.53 5.74 -3.02
CA VAL A 64 2.85 6.28 -3.42
C VAL A 64 3.27 5.93 -4.85
N GLN A 65 2.51 5.10 -5.57
CA GLN A 65 2.91 4.54 -6.87
C GLN A 65 3.29 5.57 -7.95
N HIS A 66 2.76 6.78 -7.87
CA HIS A 66 3.01 7.84 -8.85
C HIS A 66 3.73 9.04 -8.27
N ASP A 67 4.18 8.95 -7.01
CA ASP A 67 4.91 10.04 -6.36
C ASP A 67 6.42 9.83 -6.53
N PRO A 68 7.10 10.69 -7.30
CA PRO A 68 8.54 10.54 -7.52
C PRO A 68 9.38 10.67 -6.24
N ALA A 69 8.86 11.32 -5.20
CA ALA A 69 9.51 11.41 -3.89
C ALA A 69 9.67 10.05 -3.20
N PHE A 70 8.83 9.08 -3.55
CA PHE A 70 8.81 7.73 -2.95
C PHE A 70 9.19 6.62 -3.92
N LEU A 71 9.83 6.94 -5.03
CA LEU A 71 10.12 5.95 -6.08
C LEU A 71 10.91 4.74 -5.56
N GLN A 72 11.94 4.96 -4.77
CA GLN A 72 12.75 3.84 -4.24
C GLN A 72 11.93 2.95 -3.31
N GLN A 73 11.20 3.54 -2.39
CA GLN A 73 10.33 2.80 -1.47
C GLN A 73 9.22 2.07 -2.22
N TYR A 74 8.63 2.71 -3.22
CA TYR A 74 7.62 2.07 -4.06
C TYR A 74 8.15 0.80 -4.75
N LEU A 75 9.36 0.83 -5.29
CA LEU A 75 9.95 -0.34 -5.93
C LEU A 75 10.11 -1.52 -4.95
N LEU A 76 10.50 -1.24 -3.71
CA LEU A 76 10.60 -2.25 -2.67
C LEU A 76 9.23 -2.80 -2.26
N ILE A 77 8.25 -1.94 -2.11
CA ILE A 77 6.86 -2.30 -1.80
C ILE A 77 6.26 -3.14 -2.93
N ASN A 78 6.51 -2.75 -4.17
CA ASN A 78 6.06 -3.48 -5.35
C ASN A 78 6.70 -4.89 -5.43
N GLY A 79 7.97 -5.01 -5.08
CA GLY A 79 8.65 -6.30 -4.97
C GLY A 79 7.99 -7.22 -3.93
N ALA A 80 7.61 -6.67 -2.78
CA ALA A 80 6.87 -7.42 -1.77
C ALA A 80 5.46 -7.81 -2.24
N ALA A 81 4.78 -6.95 -2.98
CA ALA A 81 3.48 -7.27 -3.54
C ALA A 81 3.55 -8.49 -4.47
N ARG A 82 4.59 -8.56 -5.30
CA ARG A 82 4.86 -9.75 -6.14
C ARG A 82 5.12 -10.99 -5.31
N THR A 83 5.93 -10.88 -4.26
CA THR A 83 6.20 -11.98 -3.33
C THR A 83 4.90 -12.47 -2.70
N MET A 84 4.04 -11.58 -2.24
CA MET A 84 2.76 -11.94 -1.65
C MET A 84 1.84 -12.68 -2.63
N ASN A 85 1.79 -12.24 -3.89
CA ASN A 85 1.04 -12.96 -4.92
C ASN A 85 1.58 -14.38 -5.16
N GLN A 86 2.88 -14.59 -5.01
CA GLN A 86 3.51 -15.90 -5.17
C GLN A 86 3.27 -16.82 -3.98
N ILE A 87 3.22 -16.29 -2.75
CA ILE A 87 3.12 -17.09 -1.53
C ILE A 87 1.68 -17.34 -1.07
N GLY A 88 0.67 -16.72 -1.68
CA GLY A 88 -0.71 -16.79 -1.23
C GLY A 88 -1.23 -18.21 -1.05
N ALA A 89 -1.07 -19.08 -2.05
CA ALA A 89 -1.50 -20.47 -1.99
C ALA A 89 -0.73 -21.28 -0.92
N LYS A 90 0.56 -21.00 -0.75
CA LYS A 90 1.41 -21.61 0.27
C LYS A 90 0.94 -21.25 1.68
N VAL A 91 0.58 -19.99 1.90
CA VAL A 91 0.06 -19.51 3.19
C VAL A 91 -1.28 -20.17 3.51
N GLU A 92 -2.18 -20.29 2.53
CA GLU A 92 -3.45 -20.99 2.70
C GLU A 92 -3.26 -22.46 3.09
N ALA A 93 -2.19 -23.08 2.59
CA ALA A 93 -1.82 -24.46 2.97
C ALA A 93 -1.10 -24.56 4.32
N GLY A 94 -0.84 -23.43 5.01
CA GLY A 94 -0.13 -23.40 6.29
C GLY A 94 1.36 -23.68 6.19
N LEU A 95 1.95 -23.55 4.98
CA LEU A 95 3.37 -23.81 4.75
C LEU A 95 4.22 -22.62 5.18
N ALA A 96 5.40 -22.90 5.75
CA ALA A 96 6.34 -21.87 6.19
C ALA A 96 6.92 -21.08 5.02
N LEU A 97 7.18 -19.79 5.26
CA LEU A 97 7.87 -18.93 4.31
C LEU A 97 9.37 -19.29 4.23
N ARG A 98 9.93 -19.14 3.05
CA ARG A 98 11.38 -19.29 2.83
C ARG A 98 12.12 -17.99 3.19
N ASP A 99 13.43 -18.09 3.44
CA ASP A 99 14.25 -16.96 3.86
C ASP A 99 14.21 -15.80 2.86
N HIS A 100 14.26 -16.07 1.56
CA HIS A 100 14.18 -15.02 0.52
C HIS A 100 12.81 -14.34 0.47
N GLU A 101 11.74 -15.06 0.77
CA GLU A 101 10.38 -14.52 0.87
C GLU A 101 10.27 -13.59 2.08
N ILE A 102 10.77 -14.04 3.23
CA ILE A 102 10.85 -13.21 4.43
C ILE A 102 11.70 -11.96 4.20
N ALA A 103 12.84 -12.09 3.52
CA ALA A 103 13.73 -10.98 3.22
C ALA A 103 13.04 -9.90 2.37
N SER A 104 12.29 -10.30 1.34
CA SER A 104 11.53 -9.39 0.49
C SER A 104 10.48 -8.61 1.30
N LEU A 105 9.74 -9.30 2.17
CA LEU A 105 8.74 -8.67 3.01
C LEU A 105 9.36 -7.76 4.07
N THR A 106 10.49 -8.16 4.65
CA THR A 106 11.24 -7.34 5.63
C THR A 106 11.65 -6.00 5.04
N VAL A 107 12.20 -6.02 3.83
CA VAL A 107 12.63 -4.80 3.12
C VAL A 107 11.44 -3.86 2.87
N ALA A 108 10.30 -4.42 2.46
CA ALA A 108 9.10 -3.61 2.22
C ALA A 108 8.50 -3.04 3.50
N VAL A 109 8.45 -3.82 4.57
CA VAL A 109 7.97 -3.34 5.88
C VAL A 109 8.84 -2.20 6.38
N SER A 110 10.16 -2.30 6.25
CA SER A 110 11.09 -1.22 6.58
C SER A 110 10.88 0.02 5.70
N ALA A 111 10.64 -0.17 4.41
CA ALA A 111 10.36 0.93 3.49
C ALA A 111 9.05 1.65 3.83
N ILE A 112 8.02 0.91 4.22
CA ILE A 112 6.75 1.49 4.67
C ILE A 112 6.93 2.27 5.96
N ASP A 113 7.63 1.74 6.95
CA ASP A 113 7.95 2.47 8.19
C ASP A 113 8.64 3.81 7.91
N ASP A 114 9.56 3.82 6.97
CA ASP A 114 10.32 5.02 6.60
C ASP A 114 9.43 6.12 6.02
N ILE A 115 8.44 5.77 5.22
CA ILE A 115 7.60 6.74 4.52
C ILE A 115 6.28 7.08 5.23
N LEU A 116 5.81 6.24 6.16
CA LEU A 116 4.53 6.46 6.86
C LEU A 116 4.37 7.89 7.39
N PRO A 117 5.38 8.52 8.03
CA PRO A 117 5.23 9.89 8.55
C PRO A 117 4.97 10.94 7.46
N ARG A 118 5.29 10.64 6.21
CA ARG A 118 5.22 11.58 5.08
C ARG A 118 4.04 11.32 4.15
N ILE A 119 3.24 10.31 4.43
CA ILE A 119 2.10 9.93 3.59
C ILE A 119 0.92 10.86 3.84
N ASP A 120 0.26 11.24 2.75
CA ASP A 120 -1.03 11.95 2.79
C ASP A 120 -2.14 10.99 3.23
N VAL A 121 -2.70 11.25 4.40
CA VAL A 121 -3.75 10.40 5.02
C VAL A 121 -5.03 10.38 4.19
N ALA A 122 -5.38 11.49 3.53
CA ALA A 122 -6.59 11.54 2.70
C ALA A 122 -6.51 10.53 1.54
N ARG A 123 -5.36 10.47 0.87
CA ARG A 123 -5.11 9.50 -0.22
C ARG A 123 -5.05 8.07 0.31
N LEU A 124 -4.44 7.90 1.47
CA LEU A 124 -4.35 6.59 2.11
C LEU A 124 -5.73 5.99 2.38
N PHE A 125 -6.66 6.76 2.92
CA PHE A 125 -8.02 6.31 3.18
C PHE A 125 -8.81 6.00 1.91
N ILE A 126 -8.65 6.79 0.86
CA ILE A 126 -9.28 6.50 -0.44
C ILE A 126 -8.79 5.16 -0.97
N ASN A 127 -7.49 4.91 -0.89
CA ASN A 127 -6.88 3.69 -1.40
C ASN A 127 -7.15 2.46 -0.51
N GLU A 128 -7.56 2.64 0.73
CA GLU A 128 -7.97 1.55 1.60
C GLU A 128 -9.10 0.72 1.02
N HIS A 129 -10.12 1.34 0.47
CA HIS A 129 -11.25 0.62 -0.15
C HIS A 129 -10.81 -0.20 -1.35
N ILE A 130 -9.92 0.34 -2.17
CA ILE A 130 -9.36 -0.36 -3.32
C ILE A 130 -8.51 -1.55 -2.86
N ALA A 131 -7.68 -1.34 -1.84
CA ALA A 131 -6.81 -2.37 -1.28
C ALA A 131 -7.62 -3.55 -0.72
N VAL A 132 -8.68 -3.30 0.02
CA VAL A 132 -9.56 -4.33 0.56
C VAL A 132 -10.24 -5.13 -0.57
N ALA A 133 -10.70 -4.45 -1.62
CA ALA A 133 -11.30 -5.10 -2.77
C ALA A 133 -10.29 -6.01 -3.50
N LEU A 134 -9.04 -5.58 -3.66
CA LEU A 134 -7.98 -6.38 -4.27
C LEU A 134 -7.67 -7.65 -3.47
N VAL A 135 -7.59 -7.54 -2.15
CA VAL A 135 -7.35 -8.72 -1.28
C VAL A 135 -8.51 -9.71 -1.37
N ARG A 136 -9.75 -9.24 -1.37
CA ARG A 136 -10.93 -10.10 -1.55
C ARG A 136 -10.95 -10.80 -2.90
N ALA A 137 -10.39 -10.17 -3.93
CA ALA A 137 -10.23 -10.76 -5.27
C ALA A 137 -9.01 -11.69 -5.37
N GLY A 138 -8.24 -11.88 -4.29
CA GLY A 138 -7.02 -12.68 -4.26
C GLY A 138 -5.84 -12.03 -4.97
N GLN A 139 -5.79 -10.69 -5.05
CA GLN A 139 -4.74 -9.96 -5.75
C GLN A 139 -4.03 -8.99 -4.81
N THR A 140 -2.73 -8.79 -5.08
CA THR A 140 -1.92 -7.73 -4.47
C THR A 140 -1.37 -6.85 -5.60
N THR A 141 -1.30 -5.54 -5.38
CA THR A 141 -0.79 -4.59 -6.40
C THR A 141 0.65 -4.92 -6.79
N GLY A 142 0.99 -4.72 -8.06
CA GLY A 142 2.33 -4.96 -8.58
C GLY A 142 2.60 -6.37 -9.07
N ALA A 143 1.58 -7.20 -9.11
CA ALA A 143 1.68 -8.51 -9.73
C ALA A 143 1.75 -8.42 -11.24
#